data_fb1ced5b35ac35d440b7bb6b7118d83e
#
_entry.id   fb1ced5b35ac35d440b7bb6b7118d83e
#
_cell.length_a   1.000
_cell.length_b   1.000
_cell.length_c   1.000
_cell.angle_alpha   90.00
_cell.angle_beta   90.00
_cell.angle_gamma   90.00
#
_symmetry.space_group_name_H-M   'P 1'
#
loop_
_entity.id
_entity.type
_entity.pdbx_description
1 polymer ?
#
loop_
_entity_poly.entity_id
_entity_poly.type
_entity_poly.pdbx_seq_one_letter_code
_entity_poly.pdbx_strand_id
1 'polypeptide(L)'
;MSRFLFSLLLISFNLLAQPSSELLFSINPSILKVHVATKEGNHGVGSGVVVAKDYVVTNCHVIANAQGVHVTKYGYSYSPVALIANWKKDICILKFKFLELRAVQLGSSENLAYEMEVFGKSYGGNTIKPHTSYGRIKGLHVFDNYQVIQSSAWFSLGASGGGLFNNEGELIGVTTFKTAGRFAFYYSMPVEIVKDMLANGEEISVTTQADLPFWDAPEDQLPFFMQVAGPLKNEEWQKLNTASQAWMAAEPESLEAKVHLAISLYHMNDLNKAEQFFLDVTKSNNKHAQCFYYLYKIAEKNNQITKQKEYKKIVMQLDENLFEGQ
;
A
#
# COMPACT_ATOMS: atom_id res chain seq x y z
N MET A 1 -11.72 -59.81 -18.11
CA MET A 1 -11.02 -58.63 -18.66
C MET A 1 -11.60 -57.38 -17.98
N SER A 2 -10.93 -56.91 -16.93
CA SER A 2 -11.38 -55.75 -16.16
C SER A 2 -10.64 -54.49 -16.69
N ARG A 3 -11.40 -53.52 -17.21
CA ARG A 3 -10.85 -52.22 -17.66
C ARG A 3 -10.80 -51.29 -16.46
N PHE A 4 -9.58 -51.00 -15.95
CA PHE A 4 -9.32 -49.94 -15.02
C PHE A 4 -9.37 -48.61 -15.80
N LEU A 5 -10.39 -47.76 -15.55
CA LEU A 5 -10.39 -46.37 -15.96
C LEU A 5 -9.50 -45.58 -14.98
N PHE A 6 -8.36 -45.11 -15.47
CA PHE A 6 -7.51 -44.14 -14.78
C PHE A 6 -8.12 -42.75 -15.00
N SER A 7 -8.79 -42.24 -13.96
CA SER A 7 -9.29 -40.84 -13.97
C SER A 7 -8.12 -39.92 -13.70
N LEU A 8 -7.63 -39.21 -14.75
CA LEU A 8 -6.62 -38.17 -14.62
C LEU A 8 -7.27 -36.94 -13.96
N LEU A 9 -7.01 -36.73 -12.67
CA LEU A 9 -7.34 -35.47 -12.01
C LEU A 9 -6.38 -34.40 -12.55
N LEU A 10 -6.87 -33.55 -13.47
CA LEU A 10 -6.20 -32.31 -13.87
C LEU A 10 -6.25 -31.33 -12.70
N ILE A 11 -5.19 -31.28 -11.91
CA ILE A 11 -4.97 -30.23 -10.94
C ILE A 11 -4.59 -28.98 -11.76
N SER A 12 -5.55 -28.09 -11.96
CA SER A 12 -5.32 -26.78 -12.53
C SER A 12 -4.49 -25.98 -11.53
N PHE A 13 -3.19 -25.92 -11.72
CA PHE A 13 -2.35 -24.88 -11.11
C PHE A 13 -2.80 -23.56 -11.73
N ASN A 14 -3.55 -22.76 -10.97
CA ASN A 14 -3.66 -21.35 -11.27
C ASN A 14 -2.26 -20.75 -11.09
N LEU A 15 -1.46 -20.70 -12.15
CA LEU A 15 -0.33 -19.79 -12.20
C LEU A 15 -0.95 -18.39 -12.05
N LEU A 16 -0.71 -17.77 -10.91
CA LEU A 16 -1.00 -16.35 -10.71
C LEU A 16 -0.11 -15.59 -11.73
N ALA A 17 -0.72 -15.20 -12.82
CA ALA A 17 -0.01 -14.57 -13.92
C ALA A 17 0.19 -13.10 -13.57
N GLN A 18 1.44 -12.65 -13.53
CA GLN A 18 1.75 -11.22 -13.50
C GLN A 18 1.00 -10.50 -14.64
N PRO A 19 0.63 -9.21 -14.46
CA PRO A 19 -0.05 -8.45 -15.49
C PRO A 19 0.72 -8.53 -16.82
N SER A 20 0.00 -8.72 -17.91
CA SER A 20 0.63 -8.83 -19.24
C SER A 20 1.37 -7.53 -19.58
N SER A 21 2.44 -7.64 -20.38
CA SER A 21 3.17 -6.47 -20.85
C SER A 21 2.25 -5.50 -21.62
N GLU A 22 1.27 -6.02 -22.33
CA GLU A 22 0.28 -5.22 -23.07
C GLU A 22 -0.58 -4.37 -22.09
N LEU A 23 -1.07 -4.97 -21.00
CA LEU A 23 -1.80 -4.25 -19.96
C LEU A 23 -0.93 -3.15 -19.33
N LEU A 24 0.32 -3.49 -18.98
CA LEU A 24 1.24 -2.51 -18.40
C LEU A 24 1.52 -1.33 -19.36
N PHE A 25 1.65 -1.61 -20.67
CA PHE A 25 1.82 -0.57 -21.68
C PHE A 25 0.55 0.27 -21.86
N SER A 26 -0.64 -0.33 -21.78
CA SER A 26 -1.92 0.38 -21.94
C SER A 26 -2.18 1.41 -20.82
N ILE A 27 -1.61 1.21 -19.62
CA ILE A 27 -1.74 2.13 -18.48
C ILE A 27 -0.71 3.28 -18.55
N ASN A 28 0.44 3.08 -19.19
CA ASN A 28 1.50 4.10 -19.25
C ASN A 28 1.05 5.49 -19.72
N PRO A 29 0.16 5.66 -20.71
CA PRO A 29 -0.34 6.97 -21.09
C PRO A 29 -1.03 7.75 -19.97
N SER A 30 -1.62 7.05 -19.02
CA SER A 30 -2.40 7.62 -17.92
C SER A 30 -1.54 8.01 -16.70
N ILE A 31 -0.25 7.63 -16.67
CA ILE A 31 0.67 7.99 -15.59
C ILE A 31 1.48 9.20 -16.01
N LEU A 32 1.44 10.27 -15.21
CA LEU A 32 2.09 11.54 -15.50
C LEU A 32 3.16 11.87 -14.47
N LYS A 33 4.10 12.70 -14.88
CA LYS A 33 5.06 13.32 -13.98
C LYS A 33 4.52 14.68 -13.54
N VAL A 34 4.42 14.89 -12.25
CA VAL A 34 4.00 16.15 -11.64
C VAL A 34 5.24 16.95 -11.28
N HIS A 35 5.30 18.19 -11.74
CA HIS A 35 6.38 19.12 -11.45
C HIS A 35 5.83 20.28 -10.63
N VAL A 36 6.60 20.67 -9.65
CA VAL A 36 6.25 21.74 -8.71
C VAL A 36 7.42 22.72 -8.58
N ALA A 37 7.13 24.00 -8.65
CA ALA A 37 8.04 25.06 -8.23
C ALA A 37 7.54 25.61 -6.89
N THR A 38 8.37 25.66 -5.86
CA THR A 38 8.01 26.21 -4.56
C THR A 38 8.25 27.71 -4.52
N LYS A 39 7.70 28.38 -3.50
CA LYS A 39 7.90 29.83 -3.29
C LYS A 39 9.37 30.20 -3.05
N GLU A 40 10.15 29.28 -2.53
CA GLU A 40 11.59 29.42 -2.27
C GLU A 40 12.44 29.14 -3.51
N GLY A 41 11.83 28.83 -4.67
CA GLY A 41 12.53 28.55 -5.92
C GLY A 41 13.04 27.10 -6.05
N ASN A 42 12.68 26.21 -5.13
CA ASN A 42 13.00 24.79 -5.24
C ASN A 42 12.07 24.10 -6.24
N HIS A 43 12.56 22.99 -6.81
CA HIS A 43 11.76 22.15 -7.70
C HIS A 43 11.49 20.78 -7.06
N GLY A 44 10.20 20.43 -7.01
CA GLY A 44 9.73 19.11 -6.60
C GLY A 44 9.22 18.29 -7.76
N VAL A 45 9.23 16.97 -7.59
CA VAL A 45 8.67 16.01 -8.55
C VAL A 45 7.81 15.02 -7.81
N GLY A 46 6.64 14.74 -8.39
CA GLY A 46 5.73 13.67 -7.99
C GLY A 46 5.20 12.92 -9.20
N SER A 47 4.23 12.09 -8.95
CA SER A 47 3.48 11.33 -9.94
C SER A 47 2.00 11.75 -9.93
N GLY A 48 1.30 11.43 -11.00
CA GLY A 48 -0.14 11.58 -11.09
C GLY A 48 -0.75 10.52 -11.99
N VAL A 49 -2.03 10.24 -11.77
CA VAL A 49 -2.80 9.28 -12.56
C VAL A 49 -4.03 9.97 -13.13
N VAL A 50 -4.28 9.81 -14.43
CA VAL A 50 -5.51 10.30 -15.06
C VAL A 50 -6.68 9.41 -14.61
N VAL A 51 -7.61 9.96 -13.84
CA VAL A 51 -8.73 9.21 -13.22
C VAL A 51 -10.08 9.48 -13.83
N ALA A 52 -10.21 10.60 -14.54
CA ALA A 52 -11.37 10.93 -15.36
C ALA A 52 -10.94 11.88 -16.49
N LYS A 53 -11.84 12.20 -17.42
CA LYS A 53 -11.56 13.17 -18.48
C LYS A 53 -11.17 14.52 -17.85
N ASP A 54 -9.96 14.99 -18.17
CA ASP A 54 -9.40 16.24 -17.65
C ASP A 54 -9.09 16.27 -16.12
N TYR A 55 -9.09 15.11 -15.43
CA TYR A 55 -8.76 15.01 -14.01
C TYR A 55 -7.59 14.09 -13.73
N VAL A 56 -6.63 14.56 -12.96
CA VAL A 56 -5.42 13.83 -12.53
C VAL A 56 -5.36 13.80 -11.02
N VAL A 57 -5.34 12.61 -10.43
CA VAL A 57 -5.06 12.46 -8.99
C VAL A 57 -3.56 12.52 -8.73
N THR A 58 -3.18 13.15 -7.64
CA THR A 58 -1.83 13.15 -7.04
C THR A 58 -1.96 13.25 -5.53
N ASN A 59 -0.84 13.23 -4.80
CA ASN A 59 -0.88 13.56 -3.37
C ASN A 59 -0.86 15.07 -3.15
N CYS A 60 -1.53 15.52 -2.10
CA CYS A 60 -1.56 16.92 -1.73
C CYS A 60 -0.18 17.44 -1.29
N HIS A 61 0.62 16.62 -0.56
CA HIS A 61 1.97 17.00 -0.15
C HIS A 61 2.91 17.27 -1.34
N VAL A 62 2.64 16.65 -2.51
CA VAL A 62 3.41 16.90 -3.75
C VAL A 62 3.25 18.35 -4.21
N ILE A 63 2.05 18.91 -4.04
CA ILE A 63 1.70 20.27 -4.49
C ILE A 63 1.61 21.28 -3.35
N ALA A 64 1.90 20.86 -2.11
CA ALA A 64 1.91 21.73 -0.95
C ALA A 64 2.96 22.87 -1.16
N ASN A 65 2.57 24.10 -0.80
CA ASN A 65 3.41 25.30 -0.94
C ASN A 65 3.88 25.61 -2.38
N ALA A 66 3.21 25.04 -3.39
CA ALA A 66 3.54 25.29 -4.78
C ALA A 66 3.21 26.73 -5.18
N GLN A 67 4.14 27.37 -5.88
CA GLN A 67 3.90 28.60 -6.63
C GLN A 67 3.42 28.30 -8.05
N GLY A 68 3.81 27.13 -8.58
CA GLY A 68 3.39 26.63 -9.87
C GLY A 68 3.37 25.11 -9.90
N VAL A 69 2.34 24.55 -10.51
CA VAL A 69 2.15 23.12 -10.73
C VAL A 69 1.93 22.86 -12.20
N HIS A 70 2.63 21.91 -12.78
CA HIS A 70 2.33 21.40 -14.11
C HIS A 70 2.58 19.90 -14.20
N VAL A 71 1.90 19.22 -15.09
CA VAL A 71 2.13 17.81 -15.38
C VAL A 71 2.74 17.66 -16.77
N THR A 72 3.61 16.67 -16.93
CA THR A 72 4.23 16.40 -18.23
C THR A 72 3.95 14.99 -18.71
N LYS A 73 3.71 14.88 -20.03
CA LYS A 73 3.57 13.61 -20.72
C LYS A 73 3.99 13.74 -22.18
N TYR A 74 4.80 12.82 -22.67
CA TYR A 74 5.28 12.78 -24.08
C TYR A 74 5.92 14.10 -24.56
N GLY A 75 6.56 14.85 -23.68
CA GLY A 75 7.17 16.16 -23.99
C GLY A 75 6.19 17.33 -23.92
N TYR A 76 4.90 17.12 -23.75
CA TYR A 76 3.92 18.17 -23.52
C TYR A 76 3.79 18.50 -22.03
N SER A 77 3.51 19.78 -21.75
CA SER A 77 3.28 20.30 -20.41
C SER A 77 1.86 20.86 -20.30
N TYR A 78 1.17 20.53 -19.23
CA TYR A 78 -0.21 20.94 -18.96
C TYR A 78 -0.28 21.59 -17.59
N SER A 79 -0.93 22.76 -17.51
CA SER A 79 -1.16 23.48 -16.26
C SER A 79 -2.60 23.24 -15.78
N PRO A 80 -2.81 22.90 -14.50
CA PRO A 80 -4.13 22.72 -13.94
C PRO A 80 -4.87 24.07 -13.83
N VAL A 81 -6.19 24.03 -13.93
CA VAL A 81 -7.07 25.20 -13.81
C VAL A 81 -7.82 25.26 -12.49
N ALA A 82 -7.98 24.11 -11.83
CA ALA A 82 -8.60 23.98 -10.51
C ALA A 82 -8.05 22.76 -9.76
N LEU A 83 -8.37 22.70 -8.49
CA LEU A 83 -7.96 21.66 -7.55
C LEU A 83 -9.19 21.19 -6.75
N ILE A 84 -9.33 19.88 -6.54
CA ILE A 84 -10.17 19.31 -5.50
C ILE A 84 -9.20 18.73 -4.46
N ALA A 85 -9.28 19.12 -3.20
CA ALA A 85 -8.29 18.76 -2.19
C ALA A 85 -8.91 18.12 -0.96
N ASN A 86 -8.32 17.01 -0.53
CA ASN A 86 -8.49 16.47 0.80
C ASN A 86 -7.11 16.41 1.46
N TRP A 87 -6.70 17.51 2.07
CA TRP A 87 -5.38 17.67 2.67
C TRP A 87 -5.11 16.63 3.74
N LYS A 88 -6.08 16.40 4.62
CA LYS A 88 -5.95 15.43 5.71
C LYS A 88 -5.68 14.02 5.18
N LYS A 89 -6.35 13.60 4.11
CA LYS A 89 -6.15 12.26 3.49
C LYS A 89 -5.04 12.26 2.45
N ASP A 90 -4.39 13.41 2.23
CA ASP A 90 -3.29 13.57 1.27
C ASP A 90 -3.66 13.18 -0.17
N ILE A 91 -4.89 13.39 -0.57
CA ILE A 91 -5.36 13.18 -1.93
C ILE A 91 -5.82 14.49 -2.55
N CYS A 92 -5.21 14.84 -3.68
CA CYS A 92 -5.52 16.01 -4.47
C CYS A 92 -5.84 15.61 -5.91
N ILE A 93 -6.88 16.22 -6.50
CA ILE A 93 -7.27 16.00 -7.89
C ILE A 93 -7.11 17.33 -8.64
N LEU A 94 -6.19 17.34 -9.58
CA LEU A 94 -5.93 18.48 -10.47
C LEU A 94 -6.88 18.42 -11.65
N LYS A 95 -7.59 19.53 -11.93
CA LYS A 95 -8.44 19.70 -13.11
C LYS A 95 -7.69 20.43 -14.21
N PHE A 96 -7.84 19.97 -15.43
CA PHE A 96 -7.22 20.54 -16.62
C PHE A 96 -8.29 21.00 -17.62
N LYS A 97 -7.86 21.69 -18.65
CA LYS A 97 -8.63 21.91 -19.90
C LYS A 97 -7.86 21.22 -21.02
N PHE A 98 -8.58 20.33 -21.75
CA PHE A 98 -8.04 19.66 -22.97
C PHE A 98 -6.80 18.81 -22.68
N LEU A 99 -6.81 18.02 -21.57
CA LEU A 99 -5.73 17.09 -21.26
C LEU A 99 -5.59 15.97 -22.31
N GLU A 100 -6.72 15.53 -22.89
CA GLU A 100 -6.81 14.52 -23.98
C GLU A 100 -6.03 13.22 -23.71
N LEU A 101 -5.84 12.86 -22.43
CA LEU A 101 -5.22 11.62 -22.03
C LEU A 101 -6.27 10.63 -21.52
N ARG A 102 -6.02 9.34 -21.74
CA ARG A 102 -6.91 8.27 -21.33
C ARG A 102 -6.91 8.13 -19.81
N ALA A 103 -8.10 8.10 -19.19
CA ALA A 103 -8.25 7.74 -17.79
C ALA A 103 -8.06 6.23 -17.59
N VAL A 104 -7.53 5.84 -16.42
CA VAL A 104 -7.53 4.45 -15.97
C VAL A 104 -8.94 4.04 -15.53
N GLN A 105 -9.21 2.74 -15.49
CA GLN A 105 -10.39 2.21 -14.83
C GLN A 105 -10.19 2.29 -13.31
N LEU A 106 -11.19 2.80 -12.58
CA LEU A 106 -11.20 2.82 -11.12
C LEU A 106 -11.78 1.49 -10.62
N GLY A 107 -10.96 0.73 -9.91
CA GLY A 107 -11.33 -0.51 -9.26
C GLY A 107 -11.97 -0.29 -7.89
N SER A 108 -11.76 -1.22 -6.95
CA SER A 108 -12.22 -1.10 -5.56
C SER A 108 -11.18 -1.64 -4.60
N SER A 109 -11.05 -0.98 -3.43
CA SER A 109 -10.25 -1.48 -2.32
C SER A 109 -11.05 -2.29 -1.29
N GLU A 110 -12.38 -2.38 -1.42
CA GLU A 110 -13.25 -3.01 -0.42
C GLU A 110 -13.07 -4.53 -0.32
N ASN A 111 -12.69 -5.18 -1.42
CA ASN A 111 -12.54 -6.64 -1.49
C ASN A 111 -11.09 -7.11 -1.56
N LEU A 112 -10.15 -6.26 -1.12
CA LEU A 112 -8.75 -6.63 -1.06
C LEU A 112 -8.50 -7.68 0.04
N ALA A 113 -7.58 -8.59 -0.23
CA ALA A 113 -7.17 -9.63 0.70
C ALA A 113 -5.64 -9.66 0.82
N TYR A 114 -5.15 -10.13 1.96
CA TYR A 114 -3.73 -10.38 2.18
C TYR A 114 -3.17 -11.30 1.10
N GLU A 115 -1.93 -11.04 0.71
CA GLU A 115 -1.19 -11.74 -0.35
C GLU A 115 -1.83 -11.65 -1.74
N MET A 116 -2.85 -10.81 -1.94
CA MET A 116 -3.34 -10.46 -3.27
C MET A 116 -2.23 -9.71 -4.03
N GLU A 117 -1.96 -10.13 -5.25
CA GLU A 117 -0.95 -9.50 -6.11
C GLU A 117 -1.41 -8.13 -6.59
N VAL A 118 -0.49 -7.19 -6.56
CA VAL A 118 -0.70 -5.80 -6.99
C VAL A 118 0.55 -5.28 -7.67
N PHE A 119 0.43 -4.19 -8.43
CA PHE A 119 1.59 -3.48 -8.95
C PHE A 119 1.43 -1.97 -8.83
N GLY A 120 2.54 -1.30 -8.53
CA GLY A 120 2.64 0.15 -8.52
C GLY A 120 3.15 0.70 -9.85
N LYS A 121 2.62 1.87 -10.29
CA LYS A 121 3.14 2.63 -11.42
C LYS A 121 3.32 4.10 -11.07
N SER A 122 4.54 4.61 -11.24
CA SER A 122 4.90 5.96 -10.84
C SER A 122 6.20 6.45 -11.48
N TYR A 123 6.52 7.72 -11.34
CA TYR A 123 7.80 8.34 -11.75
C TYR A 123 8.76 8.48 -10.56
N GLY A 124 9.05 7.40 -9.84
CA GLY A 124 10.05 7.43 -8.77
C GLY A 124 11.48 7.58 -9.27
N GLY A 125 12.37 8.17 -8.45
CA GLY A 125 13.81 8.20 -8.73
C GLY A 125 14.23 9.04 -9.96
N ASN A 126 13.47 10.08 -10.32
CA ASN A 126 13.73 10.96 -11.47
C ASN A 126 13.78 10.24 -12.84
N THR A 127 13.02 9.16 -12.99
CA THR A 127 12.95 8.38 -14.24
C THR A 127 12.29 9.16 -15.38
N ILE A 128 12.64 8.83 -16.63
CA ILE A 128 12.03 9.41 -17.85
C ILE A 128 10.71 8.71 -18.18
N LYS A 129 10.56 7.44 -17.81
CA LYS A 129 9.37 6.61 -18.03
C LYS A 129 8.79 6.17 -16.70
N PRO A 130 7.46 5.92 -16.61
CA PRO A 130 6.89 5.33 -15.40
C PRO A 130 7.56 3.99 -15.10
N HIS A 131 7.95 3.80 -13.85
CA HIS A 131 8.44 2.53 -13.33
C HIS A 131 7.26 1.65 -12.88
N THR A 132 7.41 0.34 -13.03
CA THR A 132 6.47 -0.65 -12.47
C THR A 132 7.17 -1.40 -11.36
N SER A 133 6.53 -1.51 -10.21
CA SER A 133 6.95 -2.36 -9.10
C SER A 133 5.86 -3.37 -8.78
N TYR A 134 6.24 -4.63 -8.57
CA TYR A 134 5.32 -5.70 -8.22
C TYR A 134 5.35 -5.93 -6.72
N GLY A 135 4.24 -6.38 -6.18
CA GLY A 135 4.13 -6.68 -4.76
C GLY A 135 2.83 -7.38 -4.43
N ARG A 136 2.57 -7.46 -3.12
CA ARG A 136 1.37 -8.08 -2.55
C ARG A 136 0.82 -7.21 -1.44
N ILE A 137 -0.48 -7.32 -1.19
CA ILE A 137 -1.13 -6.69 -0.03
C ILE A 137 -0.56 -7.33 1.23
N LYS A 138 -0.08 -6.50 2.16
CA LYS A 138 0.55 -6.91 3.42
C LYS A 138 -0.20 -6.45 4.66
N GLY A 139 -1.10 -5.49 4.49
CA GLY A 139 -1.94 -4.96 5.57
C GLY A 139 -3.08 -4.12 5.01
N LEU A 140 -4.16 -4.07 5.76
CA LEU A 140 -5.35 -3.28 5.47
C LEU A 140 -5.75 -2.56 6.76
N HIS A 141 -5.62 -1.24 6.79
CA HIS A 141 -5.76 -0.44 8.00
C HIS A 141 -6.93 0.52 7.88
N VAL A 142 -7.84 0.49 8.84
CA VAL A 142 -8.97 1.44 8.87
C VAL A 142 -8.45 2.82 9.30
N PHE A 143 -8.77 3.83 8.51
CA PHE A 143 -8.51 5.23 8.82
C PHE A 143 -9.66 6.10 8.28
N ASP A 144 -10.37 6.77 9.17
CA ASP A 144 -11.45 7.72 8.84
C ASP A 144 -12.47 7.12 7.84
N ASN A 145 -12.96 5.91 8.14
CA ASN A 145 -13.90 5.08 7.34
C ASN A 145 -13.37 4.58 5.99
N TYR A 146 -12.08 4.72 5.72
CA TYR A 146 -11.43 4.17 4.53
C TYR A 146 -10.40 3.12 4.89
N GLN A 147 -10.08 2.25 3.94
CA GLN A 147 -9.11 1.18 4.13
C GLN A 147 -7.79 1.52 3.48
N VAL A 148 -6.83 2.04 4.27
CA VAL A 148 -5.46 2.31 3.81
C VAL A 148 -4.77 0.99 3.46
N ILE A 149 -4.15 0.93 2.30
CA ILE A 149 -3.55 -0.28 1.74
C ILE A 149 -2.05 -0.27 2.03
N GLN A 150 -1.56 -1.27 2.76
CA GLN A 150 -0.15 -1.56 2.90
C GLN A 150 0.24 -2.65 1.92
N SER A 151 1.29 -2.42 1.13
CA SER A 151 1.77 -3.41 0.15
C SER A 151 3.29 -3.52 0.15
N SER A 152 3.81 -4.59 -0.48
CA SER A 152 5.23 -4.74 -0.79
C SER A 152 5.61 -4.17 -2.16
N ALA A 153 4.68 -3.60 -2.93
CA ALA A 153 4.95 -2.89 -4.17
C ALA A 153 5.75 -1.61 -3.86
N TRP A 154 7.07 -1.72 -3.92
CA TRP A 154 7.98 -0.68 -3.48
C TRP A 154 7.95 0.57 -4.36
N PHE A 155 8.25 1.71 -3.77
CA PHE A 155 8.43 2.96 -4.50
C PHE A 155 9.48 3.87 -3.84
N SER A 156 10.00 4.80 -4.62
CA SER A 156 11.03 5.77 -4.21
C SER A 156 10.48 7.20 -4.21
N LEU A 157 11.30 8.16 -3.80
CA LEU A 157 10.95 9.58 -3.86
C LEU A 157 10.55 9.97 -5.29
N GLY A 158 9.49 10.78 -5.41
CA GLY A 158 8.87 11.16 -6.68
C GLY A 158 7.76 10.22 -7.14
N ALA A 159 7.55 9.08 -6.47
CA ALA A 159 6.46 8.16 -6.77
C ALA A 159 5.11 8.58 -6.14
N SER A 160 5.13 9.46 -5.14
CA SER A 160 3.92 9.98 -4.50
C SER A 160 2.93 10.50 -5.54
N GLY A 161 1.66 10.10 -5.43
CA GLY A 161 0.61 10.37 -6.42
C GLY A 161 0.53 9.38 -7.57
N GLY A 162 1.40 8.38 -7.62
CA GLY A 162 1.30 7.25 -8.55
C GLY A 162 0.16 6.31 -8.21
N GLY A 163 -0.08 5.32 -9.05
CA GLY A 163 -1.16 4.36 -8.86
C GLY A 163 -0.69 3.02 -8.31
N LEU A 164 -1.49 2.44 -7.41
CA LEU A 164 -1.48 1.02 -7.08
C LEU A 164 -2.64 0.35 -7.83
N PHE A 165 -2.34 -0.75 -8.53
CA PHE A 165 -3.27 -1.43 -9.43
C PHE A 165 -3.42 -2.90 -9.05
N ASN A 166 -4.60 -3.47 -9.33
CA ASN A 166 -4.83 -4.91 -9.33
C ASN A 166 -4.33 -5.55 -10.65
N ASN A 167 -4.39 -6.88 -10.76
CA ASN A 167 -3.91 -7.60 -11.94
C ASN A 167 -4.76 -7.36 -13.21
N GLU A 168 -5.96 -6.83 -13.06
CA GLU A 168 -6.84 -6.40 -14.15
C GLU A 168 -6.48 -5.01 -14.67
N GLY A 169 -5.56 -4.29 -13.99
CA GLY A 169 -5.13 -2.94 -14.36
C GLY A 169 -6.06 -1.84 -13.88
N GLU A 170 -6.91 -2.14 -12.91
CA GLU A 170 -7.77 -1.16 -12.28
C GLU A 170 -7.03 -0.47 -11.14
N LEU A 171 -7.18 0.84 -11.02
CA LEU A 171 -6.63 1.63 -9.92
C LEU A 171 -7.37 1.28 -8.63
N ILE A 172 -6.65 0.75 -7.64
CA ILE A 172 -7.19 0.41 -6.30
C ILE A 172 -6.69 1.36 -5.21
N GLY A 173 -5.62 2.11 -5.47
CA GLY A 173 -5.09 3.09 -4.53
C GLY A 173 -4.11 4.06 -5.16
N VAL A 174 -3.82 5.14 -4.43
CA VAL A 174 -2.83 6.18 -4.78
C VAL A 174 -1.63 6.01 -3.87
N THR A 175 -0.43 5.78 -4.44
CA THR A 175 0.81 5.62 -3.67
C THR A 175 1.14 6.92 -2.94
N THR A 176 1.27 6.87 -1.62
CA THR A 176 1.27 8.09 -0.80
C THR A 176 2.54 8.25 0.03
N PHE A 177 2.78 7.36 1.00
CA PHE A 177 3.93 7.45 1.89
C PHE A 177 4.53 6.08 2.17
N LYS A 178 5.74 6.08 2.71
CA LYS A 178 6.43 4.86 3.13
C LYS A 178 7.14 5.08 4.46
N THR A 179 7.28 4.02 5.24
CA THR A 179 8.13 4.04 6.41
C THR A 179 9.60 3.99 6.00
N ALA A 180 10.49 4.48 6.87
CA ALA A 180 11.92 4.39 6.65
C ALA A 180 12.46 3.05 7.15
N GLY A 181 13.56 2.55 6.54
CA GLY A 181 14.32 1.40 7.04
C GLY A 181 14.33 0.21 6.07
N ARG A 182 15.03 -0.86 6.50
CA ARG A 182 15.25 -2.07 5.70
C ARG A 182 13.94 -2.81 5.39
N PHE A 183 12.99 -2.75 6.30
CA PHE A 183 11.64 -3.31 6.13
C PHE A 183 10.65 -2.18 5.92
N ALA A 184 10.87 -1.38 4.86
CA ALA A 184 9.95 -0.30 4.53
C ALA A 184 8.57 -0.86 4.18
N PHE A 185 7.54 -0.27 4.78
CA PHE A 185 6.16 -0.49 4.37
C PHE A 185 5.73 0.63 3.42
N TYR A 186 4.97 0.27 2.39
CA TYR A 186 4.51 1.18 1.35
C TYR A 186 3.00 1.29 1.45
N TYR A 187 2.51 2.52 1.64
CA TYR A 187 1.11 2.79 1.88
C TYR A 187 0.48 3.54 0.71
N SER A 188 -0.72 3.11 0.36
CA SER A 188 -1.55 3.74 -0.66
C SER A 188 -2.89 4.11 -0.08
N MET A 189 -3.37 5.32 -0.37
CA MET A 189 -4.72 5.74 -0.03
C MET A 189 -5.70 5.10 -1.00
N PRO A 190 -6.84 4.57 -0.50
CA PRO A 190 -7.76 3.79 -1.32
C PRO A 190 -8.46 4.63 -2.39
N VAL A 191 -8.78 3.99 -3.50
CA VAL A 191 -9.43 4.62 -4.66
C VAL A 191 -10.82 5.18 -4.35
N GLU A 192 -11.48 4.71 -3.31
CA GLU A 192 -12.78 5.20 -2.85
C GLU A 192 -12.73 6.68 -2.50
N ILE A 193 -11.63 7.18 -1.94
CA ILE A 193 -11.44 8.61 -1.68
C ILE A 193 -11.45 9.39 -3.01
N VAL A 194 -10.80 8.87 -4.04
CA VAL A 194 -10.78 9.49 -5.37
C VAL A 194 -12.18 9.53 -5.98
N LYS A 195 -12.94 8.43 -5.87
CA LYS A 195 -14.32 8.35 -6.34
C LYS A 195 -15.22 9.37 -5.65
N ASP A 196 -15.13 9.44 -4.33
CA ASP A 196 -15.92 10.39 -3.52
C ASP A 196 -15.58 11.84 -3.87
N MET A 197 -14.30 12.14 -4.04
CA MET A 197 -13.86 13.49 -4.42
C MET A 197 -14.29 13.87 -5.84
N LEU A 198 -14.28 12.94 -6.80
CA LEU A 198 -14.78 13.19 -8.16
C LEU A 198 -16.29 13.42 -8.19
N ALA A 199 -17.04 12.77 -7.31
CA ALA A 199 -18.50 12.88 -7.24
C ALA A 199 -18.97 14.12 -6.45
N ASN A 200 -18.30 14.47 -5.36
CA ASN A 200 -18.79 15.40 -4.35
C ASN A 200 -17.81 16.53 -4.01
N GLY A 201 -16.59 16.51 -4.58
CA GLY A 201 -15.53 17.46 -4.21
C GLY A 201 -15.78 18.86 -4.80
N GLU A 202 -15.45 19.88 -4.03
CA GLU A 202 -15.52 21.28 -4.46
C GLU A 202 -14.22 21.67 -5.18
N GLU A 203 -14.35 22.36 -6.31
CA GLU A 203 -13.22 22.89 -7.05
C GLU A 203 -12.76 24.22 -6.44
N ILE A 204 -11.47 24.28 -6.05
CA ILE A 204 -10.82 25.45 -5.46
C ILE A 204 -9.64 25.88 -6.32
N SER A 205 -9.03 27.02 -5.96
CA SER A 205 -7.80 27.51 -6.62
C SER A 205 -6.62 26.57 -6.35
N VAL A 206 -5.79 26.34 -7.36
CA VAL A 206 -4.55 25.55 -7.25
C VAL A 206 -3.54 26.14 -6.25
N THR A 207 -3.64 27.43 -5.95
CA THR A 207 -2.77 28.15 -5.02
C THR A 207 -3.30 28.20 -3.57
N THR A 208 -4.32 27.40 -3.24
CA THR A 208 -4.89 27.34 -1.89
C THR A 208 -3.83 26.83 -0.90
N GLN A 209 -3.84 27.39 0.32
CA GLN A 209 -2.92 26.99 1.38
C GLN A 209 -3.19 25.55 1.80
N ALA A 210 -2.11 24.77 1.96
CA ALA A 210 -2.16 23.39 2.37
C ALA A 210 -2.29 23.24 3.89
N ASP A 211 -3.07 22.23 4.32
CA ASP A 211 -3.04 21.68 5.67
C ASP A 211 -2.07 20.50 5.74
N LEU A 212 -1.71 20.08 6.96
CA LEU A 212 -0.87 18.91 7.17
C LEU A 212 -1.64 17.61 6.90
N PRO A 213 -1.03 16.64 6.20
CA PRO A 213 -1.61 15.31 6.05
C PRO A 213 -1.55 14.54 7.38
N PHE A 214 -2.44 13.56 7.54
CA PHE A 214 -2.56 12.78 8.77
C PHE A 214 -1.25 12.06 9.19
N TRP A 215 -0.43 11.68 8.22
CA TRP A 215 0.82 10.96 8.46
C TRP A 215 1.99 11.88 8.88
N ASP A 216 1.82 13.19 8.79
CA ASP A 216 2.76 14.22 9.28
C ASP A 216 2.26 14.89 10.58
N ALA A 217 1.28 14.28 11.23
CA ALA A 217 0.76 14.71 12.53
C ALA A 217 1.75 14.34 13.66
N PRO A 218 1.64 14.98 14.85
CA PRO A 218 2.36 14.56 16.05
C PRO A 218 2.14 13.06 16.35
N GLU A 219 3.15 12.40 16.94
CA GLU A 219 3.17 10.95 17.13
C GLU A 219 1.94 10.42 17.86
N ASP A 220 1.44 11.14 18.86
CA ASP A 220 0.25 10.80 19.64
C ASP A 220 -1.07 10.97 18.88
N GLN A 221 -1.06 11.63 17.73
CA GLN A 221 -2.21 11.84 16.84
C GLN A 221 -2.16 10.97 15.58
N LEU A 222 -1.05 10.25 15.35
CA LEU A 222 -0.94 9.31 14.24
C LEU A 222 -1.92 8.15 14.42
N PRO A 223 -2.42 7.55 13.32
CA PRO A 223 -3.13 6.27 13.39
C PRO A 223 -2.26 5.19 14.03
N PHE A 224 -2.86 4.24 14.73
CA PHE A 224 -2.13 3.19 15.45
C PHE A 224 -1.15 2.40 14.57
N PHE A 225 -1.53 2.09 13.34
CA PHE A 225 -0.63 1.36 12.42
C PHE A 225 0.66 2.14 12.09
N MET A 226 0.66 3.46 12.28
CA MET A 226 1.86 4.29 12.15
C MET A 226 2.62 4.40 13.48
N GLN A 227 1.92 4.47 14.61
CA GLN A 227 2.55 4.53 15.94
C GLN A 227 3.38 3.29 16.24
N VAL A 228 3.00 2.09 15.75
CA VAL A 228 3.75 0.85 15.92
C VAL A 228 4.98 0.75 15.01
N ALA A 229 5.04 1.51 13.91
CA ALA A 229 6.10 1.39 12.92
C ALA A 229 7.50 1.79 13.45
N GLY A 230 7.57 2.87 14.21
CA GLY A 230 8.82 3.33 14.86
C GLY A 230 9.39 2.33 15.85
N PRO A 231 8.62 1.94 16.88
CA PRO A 231 9.03 0.91 17.84
C PRO A 231 9.41 -0.43 17.19
N LEU A 232 8.66 -0.89 16.20
CA LEU A 232 8.98 -2.12 15.46
C LEU A 232 10.34 -2.02 14.74
N LYS A 233 10.56 -0.91 14.02
CA LYS A 233 11.81 -0.66 13.28
C LYS A 233 13.02 -0.59 14.20
N ASN A 234 12.86 0.05 15.36
CA ASN A 234 13.94 0.28 16.32
C ASN A 234 14.12 -0.88 17.31
N GLU A 235 13.35 -1.97 17.16
CA GLU A 235 13.36 -3.13 18.06
C GLU A 235 13.03 -2.75 19.53
N GLU A 236 12.22 -1.70 19.70
CA GLU A 236 11.79 -1.21 21.01
C GLU A 236 10.56 -2.02 21.51
N TRP A 237 10.78 -3.31 21.82
CA TRP A 237 9.72 -4.29 22.04
C TRP A 237 8.73 -3.92 23.13
N GLN A 238 9.18 -3.27 24.20
CA GLN A 238 8.29 -2.79 25.26
C GLN A 238 7.38 -1.66 24.80
N LYS A 239 7.90 -0.72 23.99
CA LYS A 239 7.09 0.36 23.41
C LYS A 239 6.10 -0.20 22.39
N LEU A 240 6.56 -1.15 21.54
CA LEU A 240 5.69 -1.86 20.60
C LEU A 240 4.55 -2.56 21.33
N ASN A 241 4.85 -3.25 22.44
CA ASN A 241 3.84 -3.91 23.27
C ASN A 241 2.79 -2.92 23.77
N THR A 242 3.23 -1.80 24.36
CA THR A 242 2.33 -0.76 24.90
C THR A 242 1.45 -0.15 23.82
N ALA A 243 2.03 0.23 22.68
CA ALA A 243 1.27 0.81 21.56
C ALA A 243 0.27 -0.20 20.97
N SER A 244 0.66 -1.47 20.84
CA SER A 244 -0.21 -2.53 20.32
C SER A 244 -1.36 -2.86 21.28
N GLN A 245 -1.14 -2.81 22.59
CA GLN A 245 -2.21 -2.97 23.58
C GLN A 245 -3.20 -1.81 23.50
N ALA A 246 -2.72 -0.57 23.37
CA ALA A 246 -3.57 0.59 23.18
C ALA A 246 -4.42 0.47 21.90
N TRP A 247 -3.77 0.03 20.80
CA TRP A 247 -4.45 -0.23 19.55
C TRP A 247 -5.53 -1.30 19.68
N MET A 248 -5.21 -2.45 20.28
CA MET A 248 -6.17 -3.54 20.50
C MET A 248 -7.33 -3.12 21.41
N ALA A 249 -7.10 -2.24 22.39
CA ALA A 249 -8.15 -1.70 23.24
C ALA A 249 -9.11 -0.76 22.49
N ALA A 250 -8.57 0.06 21.56
CA ALA A 250 -9.36 0.97 20.72
C ALA A 250 -10.06 0.24 19.56
N GLU A 251 -9.41 -0.76 18.96
CA GLU A 251 -9.87 -1.52 17.80
C GLU A 251 -9.76 -3.03 18.07
N PRO A 252 -10.66 -3.66 18.85
CA PRO A 252 -10.54 -5.06 19.26
C PRO A 252 -10.54 -6.07 18.10
N GLU A 253 -11.16 -5.70 16.98
CA GLU A 253 -11.23 -6.55 15.77
C GLU A 253 -10.01 -6.41 14.86
N SER A 254 -9.11 -5.47 15.13
CA SER A 254 -7.92 -5.25 14.31
C SER A 254 -6.98 -6.47 14.38
N LEU A 255 -6.80 -7.14 13.25
CA LEU A 255 -5.82 -8.23 13.13
C LEU A 255 -4.41 -7.72 13.31
N GLU A 256 -4.11 -6.55 12.76
CA GLU A 256 -2.78 -5.94 12.83
C GLU A 256 -2.40 -5.55 14.27
N ALA A 257 -3.34 -5.08 15.09
CA ALA A 257 -3.09 -4.84 16.51
C ALA A 257 -2.65 -6.13 17.22
N LYS A 258 -3.34 -7.25 16.96
CA LYS A 258 -3.00 -8.58 17.50
C LYS A 258 -1.64 -9.06 16.99
N VAL A 259 -1.33 -8.85 15.72
CA VAL A 259 -0.03 -9.22 15.11
C VAL A 259 1.13 -8.46 15.77
N HIS A 260 1.03 -7.14 15.88
CA HIS A 260 2.10 -6.33 16.47
C HIS A 260 2.28 -6.63 17.97
N LEU A 261 1.18 -6.89 18.70
CA LEU A 261 1.25 -7.35 20.08
C LEU A 261 1.97 -8.71 20.16
N ALA A 262 1.61 -9.67 19.29
CA ALA A 262 2.25 -10.98 19.26
C ALA A 262 3.74 -10.91 18.91
N ILE A 263 4.14 -10.04 17.98
CA ILE A 263 5.56 -9.79 17.65
C ILE A 263 6.31 -9.28 18.86
N SER A 264 5.77 -8.29 19.58
CA SER A 264 6.41 -7.77 20.79
C SER A 264 6.58 -8.85 21.86
N LEU A 265 5.54 -9.66 22.11
CA LEU A 265 5.58 -10.78 23.05
C LEU A 265 6.62 -11.85 22.66
N TYR A 266 6.71 -12.17 21.36
CA TYR A 266 7.74 -13.10 20.86
C TYR A 266 9.16 -12.63 21.18
N HIS A 267 9.45 -11.35 20.94
CA HIS A 267 10.77 -10.78 21.22
C HIS A 267 11.04 -10.56 22.72
N MET A 268 9.98 -10.38 23.51
CA MET A 268 10.04 -10.36 24.98
C MET A 268 10.09 -11.78 25.61
N ASN A 269 10.16 -12.82 24.76
CA ASN A 269 10.23 -14.24 25.15
C ASN A 269 8.97 -14.80 25.83
N ASP A 270 7.79 -14.13 25.72
CA ASP A 270 6.49 -14.71 26.10
C ASP A 270 5.90 -15.50 24.93
N LEU A 271 6.58 -16.63 24.60
CA LEU A 271 6.28 -17.42 23.41
C LEU A 271 4.87 -18.02 23.42
N ASN A 272 4.35 -18.37 24.61
CA ASN A 272 3.03 -18.99 24.73
C ASN A 272 1.91 -18.00 24.35
N LYS A 273 1.96 -16.77 24.86
CA LYS A 273 0.99 -15.75 24.50
C LYS A 273 1.15 -15.32 23.03
N ALA A 274 2.39 -15.19 22.54
CA ALA A 274 2.65 -14.87 21.16
C ALA A 274 2.02 -15.92 20.22
N GLU A 275 2.22 -17.24 20.50
CA GLU A 275 1.63 -18.33 19.71
C GLU A 275 0.11 -18.23 19.68
N GLN A 276 -0.55 -17.95 20.80
CA GLN A 276 -2.01 -17.82 20.87
C GLN A 276 -2.52 -16.70 19.96
N PHE A 277 -1.93 -15.52 20.03
CA PHE A 277 -2.34 -14.39 19.17
C PHE A 277 -2.10 -14.67 17.69
N PHE A 278 -0.95 -15.24 17.32
CA PHE A 278 -0.69 -15.61 15.92
C PHE A 278 -1.69 -16.67 15.42
N LEU A 279 -2.01 -17.67 16.23
CA LEU A 279 -3.01 -18.67 15.88
C LEU A 279 -4.41 -18.07 15.73
N ASP A 280 -4.79 -17.11 16.56
CA ASP A 280 -6.07 -16.42 16.44
C ASP A 280 -6.15 -15.62 15.14
N VAL A 281 -5.08 -14.91 14.78
CA VAL A 281 -5.01 -14.19 13.50
C VAL A 281 -5.10 -15.16 12.32
N THR A 282 -4.38 -16.28 12.36
CA THR A 282 -4.40 -17.26 11.24
C THR A 282 -5.73 -17.99 11.08
N LYS A 283 -6.55 -18.10 12.13
CA LYS A 283 -7.94 -18.60 12.04
C LYS A 283 -8.85 -17.62 11.28
N SER A 284 -8.68 -16.31 11.53
CA SER A 284 -9.46 -15.26 10.87
C SER A 284 -8.94 -14.94 9.48
N ASN A 285 -7.62 -15.05 9.27
CA ASN A 285 -6.95 -14.80 8.00
C ASN A 285 -5.84 -15.82 7.75
N ASN A 286 -6.18 -16.89 7.03
CA ASN A 286 -5.25 -17.97 6.70
C ASN A 286 -4.20 -17.61 5.63
N LYS A 287 -4.20 -16.37 5.14
CA LYS A 287 -3.20 -15.83 4.21
C LYS A 287 -2.23 -14.85 4.87
N HIS A 288 -2.25 -14.70 6.20
CA HIS A 288 -1.33 -13.81 6.89
C HIS A 288 0.06 -14.43 7.02
N ALA A 289 0.90 -14.26 5.99
CA ALA A 289 2.21 -14.91 5.87
C ALA A 289 3.13 -14.65 7.07
N GLN A 290 3.16 -13.40 7.58
CA GLN A 290 4.00 -13.03 8.73
C GLN A 290 3.62 -13.77 10.00
N CYS A 291 2.34 -14.06 10.24
CA CYS A 291 1.92 -14.86 11.39
C CYS A 291 2.45 -16.30 11.30
N PHE A 292 2.35 -16.94 10.14
CA PHE A 292 2.91 -18.28 9.94
C PHE A 292 4.43 -18.30 10.06
N TYR A 293 5.10 -17.23 9.66
CA TYR A 293 6.55 -17.09 9.85
C TYR A 293 6.92 -17.06 11.34
N TYR A 294 6.21 -16.28 12.17
CA TYR A 294 6.47 -16.28 13.61
C TYR A 294 6.06 -17.60 14.29
N LEU A 295 4.98 -18.25 13.85
CA LEU A 295 4.64 -19.61 14.32
C LEU A 295 5.73 -20.62 13.97
N TYR A 296 6.33 -20.51 12.77
CA TYR A 296 7.52 -21.30 12.40
C TYR A 296 8.68 -21.04 13.37
N LYS A 297 8.99 -19.76 13.68
CA LYS A 297 10.07 -19.39 14.60
C LYS A 297 9.82 -19.88 16.04
N ILE A 298 8.58 -19.86 16.51
CA ILE A 298 8.19 -20.39 17.82
C ILE A 298 8.35 -21.92 17.85
N ALA A 299 7.87 -22.61 16.81
CA ALA A 299 8.01 -24.06 16.68
C ALA A 299 9.50 -24.48 16.63
N GLU A 300 10.36 -23.69 15.99
CA GLU A 300 11.81 -23.87 15.96
C GLU A 300 12.41 -23.75 17.36
N LYS A 301 12.12 -22.66 18.11
CA LYS A 301 12.59 -22.47 19.50
C LYS A 301 12.13 -23.57 20.45
N ASN A 302 10.92 -24.12 20.23
CA ASN A 302 10.33 -25.17 21.05
C ASN A 302 10.68 -26.59 20.58
N ASN A 303 11.56 -26.76 19.57
CA ASN A 303 11.92 -28.04 18.96
C ASN A 303 10.73 -28.86 18.44
N GLN A 304 9.65 -28.21 17.99
CA GLN A 304 8.44 -28.84 17.47
C GLN A 304 8.58 -29.11 15.97
N ILE A 305 9.39 -30.08 15.59
CA ILE A 305 9.83 -30.35 14.20
C ILE A 305 8.66 -30.48 13.21
N THR A 306 7.57 -31.14 13.62
CA THR A 306 6.40 -31.34 12.74
C THR A 306 5.71 -30.02 12.43
N LYS A 307 5.39 -29.21 13.42
CA LYS A 307 4.80 -27.87 13.25
C LYS A 307 5.73 -26.94 12.46
N GLN A 308 7.03 -26.98 12.75
CA GLN A 308 8.04 -26.19 12.04
C GLN A 308 8.00 -26.47 10.53
N LYS A 309 7.97 -27.74 10.11
CA LYS A 309 7.88 -28.13 8.69
C LYS A 309 6.56 -27.67 8.05
N GLU A 310 5.46 -27.82 8.78
CA GLU A 310 4.13 -27.40 8.32
C GLU A 310 4.08 -25.89 8.08
N TYR A 311 4.44 -25.08 9.07
CA TYR A 311 4.43 -23.63 8.97
C TYR A 311 5.40 -23.12 7.89
N LYS A 312 6.60 -23.73 7.79
CA LYS A 312 7.56 -23.39 6.72
C LYS A 312 6.95 -23.57 5.34
N LYS A 313 6.23 -24.68 5.11
CA LYS A 313 5.56 -24.95 3.84
C LYS A 313 4.51 -23.87 3.52
N ILE A 314 3.72 -23.46 4.52
CA ILE A 314 2.71 -22.40 4.35
C ILE A 314 3.37 -21.06 4.00
N VAL A 315 4.40 -20.66 4.73
CA VAL A 315 5.13 -19.42 4.45
C VAL A 315 5.70 -19.41 3.04
N MET A 316 6.36 -20.49 2.61
CA MET A 316 6.91 -20.62 1.26
C MET A 316 5.86 -20.50 0.15
N GLN A 317 4.61 -20.88 0.43
CA GLN A 317 3.49 -20.70 -0.52
C GLN A 317 2.92 -19.29 -0.53
N LEU A 318 2.92 -18.60 0.61
CA LEU A 318 2.35 -17.25 0.75
C LEU A 318 3.37 -16.18 0.40
N ASP A 319 4.57 -16.23 0.98
CA ASP A 319 5.65 -15.25 0.78
C ASP A 319 7.02 -15.87 1.13
N GLU A 320 7.70 -16.41 0.13
CA GLU A 320 9.04 -17.01 0.29
C GLU A 320 10.11 -16.02 0.75
N ASN A 321 9.95 -14.72 0.42
CA ASN A 321 10.93 -13.68 0.75
C ASN A 321 11.07 -13.44 2.27
N LEU A 322 10.11 -13.91 3.08
CA LEU A 322 10.23 -13.82 4.54
C LEU A 322 11.41 -14.62 5.10
N PHE A 323 11.95 -15.57 4.34
CA PHE A 323 13.16 -16.33 4.71
C PHE A 323 14.46 -15.72 4.14
N GLU A 324 14.41 -14.84 3.14
CA GLU A 324 15.59 -14.27 2.48
C GLU A 324 16.23 -13.10 3.26
N GLY A 325 15.55 -12.58 4.26
CA GLY A 325 15.95 -11.39 5.03
C GLY A 325 16.74 -11.67 6.31
N GLN A 326 17.27 -12.89 6.51
CA GLN A 326 18.05 -13.27 7.72
C GLN A 326 19.55 -13.12 7.53
#